data_59a3ed556b24a0f7d42d51d5a6e8e872
#
_entry.id   59a3ed556b24a0f7d42d51d5a6e8e872
#
_cell.length_a   1.000
_cell.length_b   1.000
_cell.length_c   1.000
_cell.angle_alpha   90.00
_cell.angle_beta   90.00
_cell.angle_gamma   90.00
#
_symmetry.space_group_name_H-M   'P 1'
#
loop_
_entity.id
_entity.type
_entity.pdbx_description
1 polymer ?
#
loop_
_entity_poly.entity_id
_entity_poly.type
_entity_poly.pdbx_seq_one_letter_code
_entity_poly.pdbx_strand_id
1 'polypeptide(L)'
;RDRSVSRGLGDVYKRQAAWDCFTRVGPAEGERAIAQAIVYLACAPKSNAVYTAFKAALADARERPDYDVPVHLRNAPTKLMKEMGYGQEYRYAHDEANAYAAGEVYFPPEIAQTRYYFPTNRGLEGKIGEKLAWLAEQDQNSPIKRYR
;
A
#
# COMPACT_ATOMS: atom_id res chain seq x y z
N ARG A 1 29.30 -5.23 -7.90
CA ARG A 1 28.20 -6.10 -7.42
C ARG A 1 26.94 -5.25 -7.38
N ASP A 2 26.27 -5.23 -8.52
CA ASP A 2 25.07 -4.42 -8.72
C ASP A 2 23.95 -5.01 -7.83
N ARG A 3 23.62 -4.32 -6.73
CA ARG A 3 22.45 -4.64 -5.94
C ARG A 3 21.24 -4.11 -6.71
N SER A 4 20.72 -4.92 -7.63
CA SER A 4 19.43 -4.63 -8.24
C SER A 4 18.37 -4.62 -7.13
N VAL A 5 17.89 -3.43 -6.80
CA VAL A 5 16.81 -3.25 -5.84
C VAL A 5 15.57 -3.97 -6.38
N SER A 6 14.97 -4.83 -5.57
CA SER A 6 13.75 -5.56 -5.91
C SER A 6 12.67 -4.59 -6.41
N ARG A 7 12.06 -4.91 -7.55
CA ARG A 7 11.04 -4.09 -8.21
C ARG A 7 9.63 -4.34 -7.66
N GLY A 8 9.53 -4.73 -6.39
CA GLY A 8 8.29 -5.01 -5.71
C GLY A 8 7.75 -6.43 -5.91
N LEU A 9 6.55 -6.68 -5.41
CA LEU A 9 5.93 -8.02 -5.42
C LEU A 9 5.79 -8.62 -6.81
N GLY A 10 5.53 -7.81 -7.85
CA GLY A 10 5.42 -8.28 -9.23
C GLY A 10 6.69 -8.95 -9.74
N ASP A 11 7.86 -8.48 -9.32
CA ASP A 11 9.16 -9.05 -9.64
C ASP A 11 9.35 -10.43 -8.99
N VAL A 12 8.99 -10.55 -7.71
CA VAL A 12 9.06 -11.81 -6.96
C VAL A 12 8.14 -12.86 -7.57
N TYR A 13 6.88 -12.51 -7.86
CA TYR A 13 5.92 -13.44 -8.46
C TYR A 13 6.32 -13.88 -9.87
N LYS A 14 6.87 -13.00 -10.70
CA LYS A 14 7.34 -13.37 -12.03
C LYS A 14 8.48 -14.38 -11.98
N ARG A 15 9.44 -14.17 -11.09
CA ARG A 15 10.55 -15.13 -10.88
C ARG A 15 10.06 -16.45 -10.34
N GLN A 16 9.16 -16.43 -9.37
CA GLN A 16 8.59 -17.63 -8.78
C GLN A 16 7.79 -18.42 -9.82
N ALA A 17 6.93 -17.76 -10.60
CA ALA A 17 6.16 -18.41 -11.67
C ALA A 17 7.06 -19.05 -12.75
N ALA A 18 8.16 -18.38 -13.12
CA ALA A 18 9.13 -18.93 -14.06
C ALA A 18 9.84 -20.17 -13.51
N TRP A 19 10.20 -20.13 -12.22
CA TRP A 19 10.78 -21.29 -11.52
C TRP A 19 9.79 -22.46 -11.42
N ASP A 20 8.55 -22.20 -11.03
CA ASP A 20 7.51 -23.21 -10.95
C ASP A 20 7.21 -23.85 -12.31
N CYS A 21 7.21 -23.04 -13.39
CA CYS A 21 7.08 -23.55 -14.75
C CYS A 21 8.25 -24.49 -15.10
N PHE A 22 9.49 -24.07 -14.85
CA PHE A 22 10.67 -24.87 -15.12
C PHE A 22 10.64 -26.21 -14.36
N THR A 23 10.28 -26.20 -13.08
CA THR A 23 10.30 -27.41 -12.23
C THR A 23 9.15 -28.36 -12.50
N ARG A 24 7.97 -27.85 -12.92
CA ARG A 24 6.75 -28.67 -13.09
C ARG A 24 6.53 -29.12 -14.53
N VAL A 25 6.85 -28.28 -15.50
CA VAL A 25 6.60 -28.53 -16.92
C VAL A 25 7.84 -29.06 -17.65
N GLY A 26 9.01 -28.81 -17.09
CA GLY A 26 10.29 -29.27 -17.63
C GLY A 26 11.06 -28.20 -18.40
N PRO A 27 12.31 -28.50 -18.84
CA PRO A 27 13.21 -27.51 -19.40
C PRO A 27 12.71 -26.84 -20.67
N ALA A 28 12.08 -27.59 -21.57
CA ALA A 28 11.67 -27.10 -22.89
C ALA A 28 10.75 -25.86 -22.83
N GLU A 29 9.76 -25.87 -21.93
CA GLU A 29 8.87 -24.72 -21.71
C GLU A 29 9.38 -23.82 -20.57
N GLY A 30 10.05 -24.38 -19.59
CA GLY A 30 10.61 -23.66 -18.46
C GLY A 30 11.66 -22.64 -18.86
N GLU A 31 12.54 -22.95 -19.82
CA GLU A 31 13.52 -21.99 -20.36
C GLU A 31 12.85 -20.77 -21.00
N ARG A 32 11.73 -20.97 -21.71
CA ARG A 32 10.95 -19.85 -22.28
C ARG A 32 10.31 -18.99 -21.19
N ALA A 33 9.80 -19.61 -20.12
CA ALA A 33 9.25 -18.88 -18.98
C ALA A 33 10.33 -18.05 -18.26
N ILE A 34 11.54 -18.59 -18.11
CA ILE A 34 12.68 -17.85 -17.56
C ILE A 34 13.07 -16.70 -18.48
N ALA A 35 13.18 -16.93 -19.78
CA ALA A 35 13.50 -15.89 -20.77
C ALA A 35 12.47 -14.75 -20.74
N GLN A 36 11.18 -15.06 -20.65
CA GLN A 36 10.10 -14.08 -20.51
C GLN A 36 10.25 -13.26 -19.22
N ALA A 37 10.57 -13.91 -18.10
CA ALA A 37 10.81 -13.20 -16.83
C ALA A 37 12.00 -12.25 -16.94
N ILE A 38 13.10 -12.67 -17.58
CA ILE A 38 14.29 -11.84 -17.80
C ILE A 38 13.94 -10.59 -18.63
N VAL A 39 13.24 -10.76 -19.75
CA VAL A 39 12.82 -9.64 -20.60
C VAL A 39 11.91 -8.67 -19.83
N TYR A 40 10.93 -9.20 -19.10
CA TYR A 40 10.04 -8.36 -18.28
C TYR A 40 10.83 -7.54 -17.26
N LEU A 41 11.75 -8.16 -16.52
CA LEU A 41 12.57 -7.49 -15.51
C LEU A 41 13.53 -6.46 -16.11
N ALA A 42 14.07 -6.75 -17.30
CA ALA A 42 14.94 -5.82 -18.01
C ALA A 42 14.20 -4.56 -18.48
N CYS A 43 12.96 -4.72 -18.97
CA CYS A 43 12.16 -3.63 -19.51
C CYS A 43 11.37 -2.85 -18.45
N ALA A 44 11.17 -3.41 -17.24
CA ALA A 44 10.39 -2.75 -16.20
C ALA A 44 11.06 -1.47 -15.69
N PRO A 45 10.30 -0.38 -15.47
CA PRO A 45 10.85 0.86 -14.91
C PRO A 45 11.48 0.63 -13.54
N LYS A 46 12.65 1.20 -13.30
CA LYS A 46 13.32 1.09 -12.00
C LYS A 46 12.66 2.03 -10.99
N SER A 47 12.27 1.48 -9.82
CA SER A 47 11.80 2.24 -8.68
C SER A 47 12.23 1.58 -7.38
N ASN A 48 12.61 2.38 -6.41
CA ASN A 48 12.87 1.98 -5.03
C ASN A 48 11.84 2.58 -4.05
N ALA A 49 10.77 3.17 -4.54
CA ALA A 49 9.79 3.88 -3.73
C ALA A 49 9.18 3.00 -2.63
N VAL A 50 8.82 1.74 -2.94
CA VAL A 50 8.30 0.78 -1.95
C VAL A 50 9.36 0.42 -0.91
N TYR A 51 10.61 0.19 -1.33
CA TYR A 51 11.71 -0.09 -0.40
C TYR A 51 11.94 1.06 0.58
N THR A 52 11.97 2.29 0.07
CA THR A 52 12.16 3.49 0.89
C THR A 52 10.99 3.69 1.85
N ALA A 53 9.75 3.53 1.36
CA ALA A 53 8.55 3.61 2.17
C ALA A 53 8.56 2.59 3.32
N PHE A 54 8.86 1.33 3.02
CA PHE A 54 8.92 0.27 4.03
C PHE A 54 10.01 0.53 5.06
N LYS A 55 11.20 0.97 4.63
CA LYS A 55 12.31 1.31 5.53
C LYS A 55 11.93 2.45 6.47
N ALA A 56 11.26 3.49 5.97
CA ALA A 56 10.79 4.61 6.78
C ALA A 56 9.72 4.16 7.79
N ALA A 57 8.73 3.37 7.36
CA ALA A 57 7.71 2.83 8.25
C ALA A 57 8.30 1.92 9.35
N LEU A 58 9.30 1.11 9.00
CA LEU A 58 9.98 0.25 9.97
C LEU A 58 10.80 1.05 10.99
N ALA A 59 11.43 2.15 10.58
CA ALA A 59 12.13 3.05 11.49
C ALA A 59 11.14 3.70 12.46
N ASP A 60 10.05 4.25 11.95
CA ASP A 60 8.99 4.85 12.77
C ASP A 60 8.41 3.85 13.78
N ALA A 61 8.15 2.61 13.37
CA ALA A 61 7.63 1.57 14.25
C ALA A 61 8.61 1.16 15.37
N ARG A 62 9.90 1.43 15.21
CA ARG A 62 10.92 1.15 16.25
C ARG A 62 11.16 2.33 17.19
N GLU A 63 10.99 3.54 16.67
CA GLU A 63 11.34 4.78 17.38
C GLU A 63 10.15 5.42 18.08
N ARG A 64 8.93 5.19 17.56
CA ARG A 64 7.70 5.75 18.14
C ARG A 64 7.06 4.78 19.14
N PRO A 65 6.34 5.31 20.14
CA PRO A 65 5.56 4.47 21.05
C PRO A 65 4.43 3.75 20.31
N ASP A 66 3.92 2.68 20.91
CA ASP A 66 2.71 2.02 20.43
C ASP A 66 1.50 2.94 20.62
N TYR A 67 0.91 3.39 19.52
CA TYR A 67 -0.32 4.17 19.54
C TYR A 67 -1.52 3.25 19.47
N ASP A 68 -2.56 3.63 20.17
CA ASP A 68 -3.85 2.94 20.11
C ASP A 68 -4.49 3.02 18.73
N VAL A 69 -5.15 1.93 18.32
CA VAL A 69 -5.99 1.97 17.12
C VAL A 69 -7.10 3.01 17.30
N PRO A 70 -7.34 3.90 16.34
CA PRO A 70 -8.41 4.90 16.42
C PRO A 70 -9.76 4.27 16.76
N VAL A 71 -10.56 4.90 17.61
CA VAL A 71 -11.81 4.35 18.16
C VAL A 71 -12.79 3.96 17.05
N HIS A 72 -12.89 4.75 15.98
CA HIS A 72 -13.77 4.46 14.84
C HIS A 72 -13.39 3.20 14.07
N LEU A 73 -12.15 2.71 14.18
CA LEU A 73 -11.67 1.48 13.53
C LEU A 73 -11.75 0.25 14.44
N ARG A 74 -12.08 0.42 15.72
CA ARG A 74 -12.16 -0.69 16.68
C ARG A 74 -13.47 -1.44 16.51
N ASN A 75 -13.40 -2.77 16.48
CA ASN A 75 -14.60 -3.61 16.51
C ASN A 75 -15.31 -3.51 17.87
N ALA A 76 -16.64 -3.54 17.85
CA ALA A 76 -17.49 -3.48 19.04
C ALA A 76 -18.39 -4.73 19.17
N PRO A 77 -17.83 -5.95 19.38
CA PRO A 77 -18.63 -7.17 19.45
C PRO A 77 -19.47 -7.25 20.74
N THR A 78 -19.11 -6.53 21.81
CA THR A 78 -19.84 -6.53 23.07
C THR A 78 -20.58 -5.22 23.32
N LYS A 79 -21.59 -5.26 24.19
CA LYS A 79 -22.35 -4.08 24.62
C LYS A 79 -21.44 -3.02 25.26
N LEU A 80 -20.53 -3.45 26.14
CA LEU A 80 -19.57 -2.56 26.79
C LEU A 80 -18.69 -1.82 25.77
N MET A 81 -18.17 -2.51 24.73
CA MET A 81 -17.37 -1.87 23.69
C MET A 81 -18.15 -0.85 22.89
N LYS A 82 -19.45 -1.10 22.63
CA LYS A 82 -20.34 -0.12 21.99
C LYS A 82 -20.56 1.10 22.89
N GLU A 83 -20.76 0.90 24.18
CA GLU A 83 -20.88 1.98 25.16
C GLU A 83 -19.59 2.81 25.30
N MET A 84 -18.42 2.19 25.08
CA MET A 84 -17.13 2.87 24.98
C MET A 84 -16.91 3.60 23.63
N GLY A 85 -17.88 3.57 22.72
CA GLY A 85 -17.82 4.27 21.44
C GLY A 85 -17.02 3.54 20.35
N TYR A 86 -16.65 2.27 20.53
CA TYR A 86 -15.89 1.52 19.52
C TYR A 86 -16.69 1.38 18.22
N GLY A 87 -16.05 1.66 17.09
CA GLY A 87 -16.68 1.67 15.77
C GLY A 87 -17.64 2.83 15.53
N GLN A 88 -17.78 3.75 16.49
CA GLN A 88 -18.62 4.93 16.32
C GLN A 88 -18.09 5.82 15.20
N GLU A 89 -19.00 6.31 14.36
CA GLU A 89 -18.68 7.13 13.19
C GLU A 89 -17.78 6.43 12.15
N TYR A 90 -17.75 5.10 12.14
CA TYR A 90 -17.09 4.36 11.06
C TYR A 90 -17.78 4.66 9.72
N ARG A 91 -17.01 5.06 8.73
CA ARG A 91 -17.50 5.34 7.38
C ARG A 91 -17.16 4.17 6.45
N TYR A 92 -18.19 3.52 5.92
CA TYR A 92 -18.01 2.41 5.00
C TYR A 92 -17.78 2.96 3.59
N ALA A 93 -16.56 2.79 3.08
CA ALA A 93 -16.14 3.41 1.81
C ALA A 93 -17.04 3.06 0.61
N HIS A 94 -17.68 1.88 0.60
CA HIS A 94 -18.59 1.51 -0.50
C HIS A 94 -19.88 2.32 -0.55
N ASP A 95 -20.29 2.93 0.56
CA ASP A 95 -21.46 3.80 0.63
C ASP A 95 -21.13 5.26 0.26
N GLU A 96 -19.85 5.56 0.10
CA GLU A 96 -19.36 6.90 -0.21
C GLU A 96 -19.17 7.12 -1.71
N ALA A 97 -19.18 8.38 -2.13
CA ALA A 97 -18.90 8.74 -3.51
C ALA A 97 -17.54 8.19 -3.99
N ASN A 98 -17.52 7.59 -5.16
CA ASN A 98 -16.34 6.92 -5.74
C ASN A 98 -15.75 5.78 -4.86
N ALA A 99 -16.54 5.22 -3.95
CA ALA A 99 -16.11 4.22 -2.97
C ALA A 99 -14.87 4.70 -2.16
N TYR A 100 -14.84 5.99 -1.81
CA TYR A 100 -13.76 6.63 -1.08
C TYR A 100 -14.29 7.54 0.03
N ALA A 101 -13.94 7.26 1.27
CA ALA A 101 -14.33 8.06 2.42
C ALA A 101 -13.42 9.29 2.55
N ALA A 102 -13.68 10.30 1.73
CA ALA A 102 -12.85 11.51 1.68
C ALA A 102 -12.80 12.25 3.02
N GLY A 103 -11.60 12.70 3.42
CA GLY A 103 -11.35 13.36 4.70
C GLY A 103 -11.27 12.40 5.89
N GLU A 104 -11.30 11.09 5.64
CA GLU A 104 -11.06 10.07 6.66
C GLU A 104 -9.56 9.88 6.92
N VAL A 105 -9.21 9.54 8.16
CA VAL A 105 -7.84 9.24 8.58
C VAL A 105 -7.83 7.94 9.37
N TYR A 106 -6.98 7.02 8.95
CA TYR A 106 -6.86 5.68 9.53
C TYR A 106 -5.69 5.56 10.52
N PHE A 107 -4.80 6.52 10.51
CA PHE A 107 -3.74 6.63 11.52
C PHE A 107 -4.25 7.27 12.81
N PRO A 108 -3.60 6.98 13.95
CA PRO A 108 -3.80 7.73 15.19
C PRO A 108 -3.56 9.24 15.00
N PRO A 109 -4.19 10.10 15.82
CA PRO A 109 -4.07 11.57 15.67
C PRO A 109 -2.63 12.06 15.66
N GLU A 110 -1.76 11.44 16.46
CA GLU A 110 -0.35 11.81 16.64
C GLU A 110 0.48 11.66 15.36
N ILE A 111 0.06 10.76 14.48
CA ILE A 111 0.74 10.46 13.22
C ILE A 111 -0.18 10.61 12.01
N ALA A 112 -1.30 11.30 12.16
CA ALA A 112 -2.35 11.44 11.14
C ALA A 112 -1.83 11.93 9.78
N GLN A 113 -0.80 12.79 9.78
CA GLN A 113 -0.21 13.37 8.57
C GLN A 113 0.98 12.57 8.00
N THR A 114 1.32 11.44 8.62
CA THR A 114 2.47 10.65 8.19
C THR A 114 2.22 10.00 6.84
N ARG A 115 3.18 10.11 5.94
CA ARG A 115 3.20 9.44 4.64
C ARG A 115 4.54 8.76 4.45
N TYR A 116 4.51 7.52 3.98
CA TYR A 116 5.73 6.73 3.71
C TYR A 116 5.98 6.55 2.23
N TYR A 117 4.93 6.38 1.42
CA TYR A 117 5.06 6.06 0.01
C TYR A 117 4.96 7.31 -0.86
N PHE A 118 5.99 7.51 -1.66
CA PHE A 118 6.11 8.58 -2.66
C PHE A 118 6.42 7.95 -4.01
N PRO A 119 5.43 7.74 -4.88
CA PRO A 119 5.63 7.13 -6.18
C PRO A 119 6.52 8.00 -7.07
N THR A 120 7.30 7.34 -7.93
CA THR A 120 8.04 8.03 -8.99
C THR A 120 7.09 8.35 -10.16
N ASN A 121 7.51 9.23 -11.07
CA ASN A 121 6.76 9.54 -12.29
C ASN A 121 6.99 8.52 -13.43
N ARG A 122 7.52 7.34 -13.13
CA ARG A 122 7.92 6.33 -14.12
C ARG A 122 6.95 5.16 -14.17
N GLY A 123 6.60 4.74 -15.38
CA GLY A 123 5.75 3.57 -15.61
C GLY A 123 4.40 3.66 -14.89
N LEU A 124 3.99 2.58 -14.24
CA LEU A 124 2.72 2.52 -13.50
C LEU A 124 2.68 3.48 -12.29
N GLU A 125 3.83 3.78 -11.68
CA GLU A 125 3.88 4.69 -10.54
C GLU A 125 3.46 6.11 -10.88
N GLY A 126 3.63 6.56 -12.13
CA GLY A 126 3.08 7.84 -12.59
C GLY A 126 1.56 7.88 -12.43
N LYS A 127 0.85 6.85 -12.89
CA LYS A 127 -0.61 6.73 -12.73
C LYS A 127 -1.04 6.61 -11.27
N ILE A 128 -0.26 5.91 -10.45
CA ILE A 128 -0.49 5.84 -9.00
C ILE A 128 -0.35 7.23 -8.38
N GLY A 129 0.67 7.99 -8.77
CA GLY A 129 0.88 9.37 -8.31
C GLY A 129 -0.29 10.29 -8.65
N GLU A 130 -0.77 10.24 -9.89
CA GLU A 130 -1.97 10.99 -10.34
C GLU A 130 -3.20 10.64 -9.49
N LYS A 131 -3.43 9.35 -9.25
CA LYS A 131 -4.54 8.90 -8.40
C LYS A 131 -4.39 9.39 -6.96
N LEU A 132 -3.20 9.31 -6.38
CA LEU A 132 -2.95 9.78 -5.01
C LEU A 132 -3.14 11.30 -4.89
N ALA A 133 -2.75 12.06 -5.91
CA ALA A 133 -2.99 13.50 -5.95
C ALA A 133 -4.49 13.81 -5.99
N TRP A 134 -5.25 13.10 -6.84
CA TRP A 134 -6.70 13.23 -6.90
C TRP A 134 -7.38 12.88 -5.56
N LEU A 135 -6.97 11.79 -4.90
CA LEU A 135 -7.49 11.41 -3.57
C LEU A 135 -7.20 12.49 -2.53
N ALA A 136 -5.99 13.05 -2.54
CA ALA A 136 -5.62 14.14 -1.63
C ALA A 136 -6.47 15.41 -1.86
N GLU A 137 -6.83 15.70 -3.10
CA GLU A 137 -7.75 16.79 -3.43
C GLU A 137 -9.16 16.50 -2.89
N GLN A 138 -9.67 15.27 -3.03
CA GLN A 138 -10.96 14.88 -2.43
C GLN A 138 -10.92 15.05 -0.90
N ASP A 139 -9.82 14.63 -0.25
CA ASP A 139 -9.64 14.84 1.19
C ASP A 139 -9.67 16.32 1.56
N GLN A 140 -9.00 17.17 0.80
CA GLN A 140 -8.98 18.62 1.05
C GLN A 140 -10.36 19.25 0.90
N ASN A 141 -11.15 18.82 -0.08
CA ASN A 141 -12.46 19.39 -0.39
C ASN A 141 -13.60 18.76 0.43
N SER A 142 -13.34 17.66 1.15
CA SER A 142 -14.35 16.99 1.96
C SER A 142 -14.84 17.92 3.09
N PRO A 143 -16.18 18.01 3.29
CA PRO A 143 -16.74 18.71 4.44
C PRO A 143 -16.49 17.96 5.76
N ILE A 144 -16.19 16.66 5.67
CA ILE A 144 -15.90 15.81 6.83
C ILE A 144 -14.39 15.69 6.96
N LYS A 145 -13.88 16.00 8.15
CA LYS A 145 -12.47 15.84 8.53
C LYS A 145 -12.41 15.06 9.82
N ARG A 146 -11.67 13.94 9.84
CA ARG A 146 -11.59 13.08 11.02
C ARG A 146 -10.92 13.80 12.20
N TYR A 147 -9.83 14.46 11.94
CA TYR A 147 -9.12 15.29 12.92
C TYR A 147 -9.08 16.73 12.41
N ARG A 148 -9.47 17.66 13.25
CA ARG A 148 -9.41 19.12 13.00
C ARG A 148 -8.17 19.72 13.61
#